data_95bd4461add2a87428afc735309eab32
#
_entry.id   95bd4461add2a87428afc735309eab32
#
_cell.length_a   1.000
_cell.length_b   1.000
_cell.length_c   1.000
_cell.angle_alpha   90.00
_cell.angle_beta   90.00
_cell.angle_gamma   90.00
#
_symmetry.space_group_name_H-M   'P 1'
#
loop_
_entity.id
_entity.type
_entity.pdbx_description
1 polymer ?
#
loop_
_entity_poly.entity_id
_entity_poly.type
_entity_poly.pdbx_seq_one_letter_code
_entity_poly.pdbx_strand_id
1 'polypeptide(L)'
;MKKKVVLGAALMMMPLVSFAGGYLTNTNQHAAFLRSLSRGAAIDIDGALSNPAGLSFLPTDGFRIGVSIQSAFQTRDIDASFSTYNGFDPVNKVPTVSDVPYKKYYKGKAAAPVIPSVFAAYKKGDWTISGFFAITGGGGKASFDDGLPMFESAAMAGIFQESVAKYIKTGGQSPIVTPDMYTINSAMDGKQYIYSLQLGLS
;
A
#
# COMPACT_ATOMS: atom_id res chain seq x y z
N MET A 1 -5.72 -0.08 42.36
CA MET A 1 -5.02 -0.86 41.32
C MET A 1 -5.83 -1.06 40.04
N LYS A 2 -7.14 -1.26 40.07
CA LYS A 2 -7.99 -1.49 38.86
C LYS A 2 -8.00 -0.35 37.84
N LYS A 3 -7.96 0.93 38.26
CA LYS A 3 -7.95 2.09 37.35
C LYS A 3 -6.67 2.24 36.51
N LYS A 4 -5.51 1.82 37.01
CA LYS A 4 -4.22 1.90 36.29
C LYS A 4 -4.09 0.82 35.21
N VAL A 5 -4.71 -0.34 35.41
CA VAL A 5 -4.74 -1.43 34.43
C VAL A 5 -5.67 -1.08 33.26
N VAL A 6 -6.81 -0.44 33.54
CA VAL A 6 -7.75 0.03 32.49
C VAL A 6 -7.15 1.15 31.64
N LEU A 7 -6.37 2.06 32.25
CA LEU A 7 -5.68 3.11 31.52
C LEU A 7 -4.56 2.56 30.61
N GLY A 8 -3.82 1.54 31.08
CA GLY A 8 -2.82 0.85 30.27
C GLY A 8 -3.43 0.09 29.07
N ALA A 9 -4.56 -0.58 29.27
CA ALA A 9 -5.28 -1.26 28.21
C ALA A 9 -5.91 -0.27 27.20
N ALA A 10 -6.40 0.88 27.66
CA ALA A 10 -6.93 1.94 26.80
C ALA A 10 -5.84 2.61 25.95
N LEU A 11 -4.61 2.75 26.47
CA LEU A 11 -3.47 3.26 25.69
C LEU A 11 -2.99 2.26 24.61
N MET A 12 -3.14 0.96 24.85
CA MET A 12 -2.81 -0.06 23.82
C MET A 12 -3.90 -0.19 22.75
N MET A 13 -5.11 0.32 22.99
CA MET A 13 -6.21 0.34 22.01
C MET A 13 -6.29 1.64 21.22
N MET A 14 -5.44 2.62 21.48
CA MET A 14 -5.36 3.75 20.56
C MET A 14 -4.85 3.22 19.22
N PRO A 15 -5.63 3.34 18.12
CA PRO A 15 -5.08 3.10 16.81
C PRO A 15 -3.93 4.10 16.66
N LEU A 16 -2.72 3.60 16.70
CA LEU A 16 -1.58 4.33 16.17
C LEU A 16 -1.92 4.52 14.71
N VAL A 17 -2.43 5.70 14.36
CA VAL A 17 -2.58 6.12 12.98
C VAL A 17 -1.15 6.29 12.49
N SER A 18 -0.56 5.15 12.14
CA SER A 18 0.74 5.12 11.49
C SER A 18 0.50 5.58 10.07
N PHE A 19 0.83 6.82 9.77
CA PHE A 19 1.04 7.28 8.40
C PHE A 19 2.36 6.72 7.84
N ALA A 20 2.63 5.45 8.10
CA ALA A 20 3.74 4.72 7.53
C ALA A 20 3.35 4.23 6.15
N GLY A 21 3.83 4.90 5.15
CA GLY A 21 3.69 4.55 3.75
C GLY A 21 3.10 5.71 2.96
N GLY A 22 3.95 6.41 2.21
CA GLY A 22 3.49 7.28 1.15
C GLY A 22 2.72 6.46 0.11
N TYR A 23 1.75 7.07 -0.54
CA TYR A 23 1.15 6.47 -1.73
C TYR A 23 2.24 6.13 -2.72
N LEU A 24 2.15 4.95 -3.35
CA LEU A 24 3.00 4.61 -4.49
C LEU A 24 2.75 5.66 -5.58
N THR A 25 3.65 6.61 -5.70
CA THR A 25 3.58 7.64 -6.72
C THR A 25 4.36 7.20 -7.94
N ASN A 26 3.76 7.35 -9.12
CA ASN A 26 4.40 7.12 -10.39
C ASN A 26 4.79 8.46 -11.01
N THR A 27 6.07 8.79 -11.01
CA THR A 27 6.61 10.01 -11.63
C THR A 27 6.93 9.82 -13.10
N ASN A 28 7.00 8.58 -13.57
CA ASN A 28 7.23 8.25 -14.97
C ASN A 28 5.91 8.33 -15.75
N GLN A 29 5.48 9.54 -16.07
CA GLN A 29 4.23 9.79 -16.76
C GLN A 29 4.39 10.06 -18.27
N HIS A 30 5.62 10.19 -18.76
CA HIS A 30 5.92 10.45 -20.16
C HIS A 30 7.12 9.63 -20.64
N ALA A 31 7.09 9.18 -21.89
CA ALA A 31 8.16 8.37 -22.47
C ALA A 31 9.54 9.06 -22.45
N ALA A 32 9.60 10.38 -22.42
CA ALA A 32 10.84 11.13 -22.28
C ALA A 32 11.56 10.85 -20.95
N PHE A 33 10.83 10.46 -19.89
CA PHE A 33 11.41 10.08 -18.60
C PHE A 33 12.30 8.83 -18.72
N LEU A 34 12.00 7.91 -19.61
CA LEU A 34 12.81 6.72 -19.85
C LEU A 34 14.16 7.07 -20.48
N ARG A 35 14.25 8.20 -21.18
CA ARG A 35 15.47 8.69 -21.84
C ARG A 35 16.33 9.53 -20.89
N SER A 36 15.69 10.21 -19.94
CA SER A 36 16.36 11.03 -18.93
C SER A 36 15.49 11.08 -17.69
N LEU A 37 15.96 10.51 -16.60
CA LEU A 37 15.25 10.46 -15.31
C LEU A 37 15.16 11.83 -14.62
N SER A 38 16.02 12.78 -14.99
CA SER A 38 15.99 14.16 -14.52
C SER A 38 15.22 15.05 -15.48
N ARG A 39 13.91 15.21 -15.23
CA ARG A 39 13.04 16.03 -16.08
C ARG A 39 12.75 17.44 -15.54
N GLY A 40 13.20 17.75 -14.33
CA GLY A 40 12.91 19.05 -13.69
C GLY A 40 13.43 20.29 -14.42
N ALA A 41 14.45 20.15 -15.28
CA ALA A 41 14.97 21.22 -16.11
C ALA A 41 14.66 21.05 -17.60
N ALA A 42 13.88 20.02 -17.96
CA ALA A 42 13.54 19.79 -19.35
C ALA A 42 12.48 20.79 -19.86
N ILE A 43 12.70 21.31 -21.06
CA ILE A 43 11.79 22.24 -21.73
C ILE A 43 11.09 21.44 -22.84
N ASP A 44 10.05 20.70 -22.46
CA ASP A 44 9.24 19.89 -23.36
C ASP A 44 7.82 19.76 -22.76
N ILE A 45 6.90 19.12 -23.47
CA ILE A 45 5.48 19.00 -23.07
C ILE A 45 5.28 18.35 -21.71
N ASP A 46 6.16 17.42 -21.30
CA ASP A 46 6.15 16.80 -19.98
C ASP A 46 6.49 17.77 -18.83
N GLY A 47 6.98 18.98 -19.18
CA GLY A 47 7.07 20.09 -18.24
C GLY A 47 5.73 20.48 -17.61
N ALA A 48 4.60 20.18 -18.24
CA ALA A 48 3.28 20.39 -17.63
C ALA A 48 3.11 19.66 -16.28
N LEU A 49 3.88 18.60 -16.04
CA LEU A 49 3.98 17.93 -14.75
C LEU A 49 5.22 18.36 -13.96
N SER A 50 6.40 18.25 -14.60
CA SER A 50 7.68 18.30 -13.91
C SER A 50 8.26 19.70 -13.73
N ASN A 51 7.94 20.62 -14.65
CA ASN A 51 8.46 22.00 -14.67
C ASN A 51 7.53 22.94 -15.45
N PRO A 52 6.35 23.30 -14.94
CA PRO A 52 5.43 24.20 -15.65
C PRO A 52 6.07 25.54 -16.03
N ALA A 53 6.93 26.10 -15.18
CA ALA A 53 7.65 27.35 -15.46
C ALA A 53 8.57 27.23 -16.68
N GLY A 54 9.16 26.06 -16.92
CA GLY A 54 10.00 25.80 -18.08
C GLY A 54 9.28 25.85 -19.42
N LEU A 55 7.94 25.70 -19.42
CA LEU A 55 7.15 25.76 -20.65
C LEU A 55 7.12 27.14 -21.29
N SER A 56 7.38 28.21 -20.54
CA SER A 56 7.52 29.57 -21.12
C SER A 56 8.72 29.68 -22.05
N PHE A 57 9.72 28.80 -21.92
CA PHE A 57 10.91 28.73 -22.78
C PHE A 57 10.74 27.80 -23.98
N LEU A 58 9.55 27.27 -24.24
CA LEU A 58 9.28 26.50 -25.46
C LEU A 58 9.62 27.37 -26.71
N PRO A 59 10.24 26.78 -27.75
CA PRO A 59 10.86 27.57 -28.82
C PRO A 59 9.84 28.26 -29.74
N THR A 60 8.60 27.79 -29.80
CA THR A 60 7.57 28.34 -30.67
C THR A 60 6.24 28.50 -29.96
N ASP A 61 5.49 29.50 -30.34
CA ASP A 61 4.10 29.70 -29.93
C ASP A 61 3.19 28.60 -30.47
N GLY A 62 2.02 28.45 -29.89
CA GLY A 62 0.97 27.54 -30.33
C GLY A 62 0.59 26.47 -29.33
N PHE A 63 -0.30 25.59 -29.76
CA PHE A 63 -0.82 24.49 -28.98
C PHE A 63 0.03 23.23 -29.15
N ARG A 64 0.26 22.56 -28.03
CA ARG A 64 0.93 21.25 -27.98
C ARG A 64 0.10 20.30 -27.13
N ILE A 65 0.07 19.05 -27.56
CA ILE A 65 -0.54 17.94 -26.80
C ILE A 65 0.40 16.75 -26.82
N GLY A 66 0.49 16.07 -25.70
CA GLY A 66 1.21 14.81 -25.54
C GLY A 66 0.31 13.80 -24.89
N VAL A 67 0.33 12.57 -25.39
CA VAL A 67 -0.35 11.43 -24.78
C VAL A 67 0.66 10.33 -24.58
N SER A 68 0.67 9.74 -23.39
CA SER A 68 1.50 8.59 -23.10
C SER A 68 0.67 7.49 -22.47
N ILE A 69 0.98 6.25 -22.79
CA ILE A 69 0.33 5.07 -22.23
C ILE A 69 1.42 4.14 -21.73
N GLN A 70 1.22 3.61 -20.53
CA GLN A 70 2.10 2.64 -19.92
C GLN A 70 1.32 1.41 -19.51
N SER A 71 2.02 0.29 -19.38
CA SER A 71 1.51 -0.95 -18.79
C SER A 71 2.50 -1.42 -17.73
N ALA A 72 2.00 -1.86 -16.61
CA ALA A 72 2.82 -2.39 -15.54
C ALA A 72 2.29 -3.75 -15.08
N PHE A 73 3.17 -4.74 -15.06
CA PHE A 73 2.87 -6.08 -14.56
C PHE A 73 3.98 -6.47 -13.58
N GLN A 74 3.60 -6.90 -12.40
CA GLN A 74 4.54 -7.27 -11.34
C GLN A 74 4.11 -8.57 -10.69
N THR A 75 5.08 -9.40 -10.33
CA THR A 75 4.91 -10.49 -9.37
C THR A 75 5.51 -10.07 -8.04
N ARG A 76 4.88 -10.47 -6.94
CA ARG A 76 5.34 -10.18 -5.59
C ARG A 76 5.27 -11.46 -4.78
N ASP A 77 6.43 -11.92 -4.38
CA ASP A 77 6.56 -13.11 -3.56
C ASP A 77 6.95 -12.68 -2.15
N ILE A 78 6.26 -13.22 -1.15
CA ILE A 78 6.49 -12.90 0.26
C ILE A 78 6.81 -14.20 0.98
N ASP A 79 8.04 -14.35 1.44
CA ASP A 79 8.43 -15.39 2.38
C ASP A 79 8.25 -14.84 3.79
N ALA A 80 7.24 -15.33 4.49
CA ALA A 80 6.86 -14.82 5.79
C ALA A 80 7.15 -15.82 6.89
N SER A 81 7.67 -15.31 8.00
CA SER A 81 7.89 -16.05 9.22
C SER A 81 7.45 -15.19 10.41
N PHE A 82 6.55 -15.70 11.24
CA PHE A 82 6.09 -14.99 12.44
C PHE A 82 5.79 -15.94 13.59
N SER A 83 5.91 -15.42 14.82
CA SER A 83 5.62 -16.19 16.01
C SER A 83 4.12 -16.38 16.20
N THR A 84 3.74 -17.55 16.65
CA THR A 84 2.36 -17.90 17.02
C THR A 84 2.29 -18.32 18.49
N TYR A 85 1.07 -18.45 19.00
CA TYR A 85 0.85 -18.94 20.36
C TYR A 85 0.53 -20.43 20.33
N ASN A 86 1.16 -21.20 21.22
CA ASN A 86 0.94 -22.65 21.35
C ASN A 86 0.27 -23.03 22.68
N GLY A 87 -0.04 -22.06 23.55
CA GLY A 87 -0.68 -22.32 24.82
C GLY A 87 -0.94 -21.08 25.65
N PHE A 88 -1.45 -21.32 26.87
CA PHE A 88 -1.73 -20.27 27.84
C PHE A 88 -1.34 -20.78 29.24
N ASP A 89 -0.50 -20.05 29.96
CA ASP A 89 -0.14 -20.32 31.34
C ASP A 89 -1.25 -19.77 32.27
N PRO A 90 -2.03 -20.65 32.91
CA PRO A 90 -3.12 -20.21 33.79
C PRO A 90 -2.63 -19.60 35.11
N VAL A 91 -1.41 -19.88 35.51
CA VAL A 91 -0.83 -19.38 36.79
C VAL A 91 -0.37 -17.94 36.59
N ASN A 92 0.43 -17.70 35.57
CA ASN A 92 0.96 -16.36 35.24
C ASN A 92 0.00 -15.54 34.36
N LYS A 93 -1.07 -16.16 33.85
CA LYS A 93 -2.08 -15.54 32.93
C LYS A 93 -1.45 -14.92 31.71
N VAL A 94 -0.48 -15.61 31.11
CA VAL A 94 0.21 -15.15 29.90
C VAL A 94 0.13 -16.18 28.78
N PRO A 95 0.05 -15.73 27.52
CA PRO A 95 0.20 -16.61 26.36
C PRO A 95 1.59 -17.26 26.33
N THR A 96 1.64 -18.51 25.89
CA THR A 96 2.89 -19.21 25.61
C THR A 96 3.17 -19.11 24.11
N VAL A 97 4.34 -18.56 23.77
CA VAL A 97 4.77 -18.41 22.37
C VAL A 97 5.37 -19.74 21.88
N SER A 98 5.07 -20.10 20.65
CA SER A 98 5.66 -21.28 20.02
C SER A 98 7.14 -21.07 19.73
N ASP A 99 7.96 -22.06 20.04
CA ASP A 99 9.39 -22.08 19.71
C ASP A 99 9.62 -22.24 18.19
N VAL A 100 8.61 -22.77 17.48
CA VAL A 100 8.66 -22.94 16.02
C VAL A 100 7.81 -21.85 15.36
N PRO A 101 8.42 -20.95 14.58
CA PRO A 101 7.66 -19.92 13.88
C PRO A 101 6.77 -20.52 12.78
N TYR A 102 5.62 -19.91 12.58
CA TYR A 102 4.79 -20.19 11.42
C TYR A 102 5.47 -19.64 10.19
N LYS A 103 5.62 -20.46 9.16
CA LYS A 103 6.25 -20.09 7.89
C LYS A 103 5.32 -20.38 6.75
N LYS A 104 5.13 -19.40 5.87
CA LYS A 104 4.36 -19.57 4.64
C LYS A 104 4.88 -18.64 3.54
N TYR A 105 4.82 -19.14 2.32
CA TYR A 105 5.15 -18.40 1.12
C TYR A 105 3.87 -17.95 0.42
N TYR A 106 3.79 -16.66 0.10
CA TYR A 106 2.62 -16.05 -0.54
C TYR A 106 3.00 -15.53 -1.91
N LYS A 107 2.21 -15.86 -2.90
CA LYS A 107 2.38 -15.39 -4.28
C LYS A 107 1.37 -14.32 -4.61
N GLY A 108 1.86 -13.16 -5.07
CA GLY A 108 1.03 -12.05 -5.49
C GLY A 108 1.31 -11.62 -6.92
N LYS A 109 0.29 -11.08 -7.54
CA LYS A 109 0.35 -10.47 -8.86
C LYS A 109 -0.23 -9.06 -8.78
N ALA A 110 0.44 -8.10 -9.39
CA ALA A 110 -0.10 -6.76 -9.56
C ALA A 110 -0.11 -6.40 -11.05
N ALA A 111 -1.21 -5.86 -11.52
CA ALA A 111 -1.39 -5.49 -12.91
C ALA A 111 -2.07 -4.13 -13.04
N ALA A 112 -1.46 -3.25 -13.83
CA ALA A 112 -2.03 -2.02 -14.32
C ALA A 112 -1.86 -1.99 -15.85
N PRO A 113 -2.77 -2.61 -16.59
CA PRO A 113 -2.60 -2.83 -18.03
C PRO A 113 -2.60 -1.53 -18.83
N VAL A 114 -3.27 -0.49 -18.34
CA VAL A 114 -3.31 0.82 -18.99
C VAL A 114 -3.18 1.92 -17.94
N ILE A 115 -2.12 2.69 -18.04
CA ILE A 115 -1.85 3.89 -17.23
C ILE A 115 -1.72 5.06 -18.19
N PRO A 116 -2.82 5.78 -18.47
CA PRO A 116 -2.80 6.90 -19.41
C PRO A 116 -2.27 8.16 -18.74
N SER A 117 -1.62 9.01 -19.54
CA SER A 117 -1.30 10.38 -19.18
C SER A 117 -1.51 11.31 -20.38
N VAL A 118 -2.01 12.49 -20.10
CA VAL A 118 -2.28 13.53 -21.10
C VAL A 118 -1.63 14.83 -20.64
N PHE A 119 -0.93 15.46 -21.56
CA PHE A 119 -0.26 16.74 -21.38
C PHE A 119 -0.79 17.70 -22.43
N ALA A 120 -1.04 18.93 -22.04
CA ALA A 120 -1.43 20.00 -22.95
C ALA A 120 -0.71 21.29 -22.57
N ALA A 121 -0.33 22.08 -23.54
CA ALA A 121 0.22 23.41 -23.32
C ALA A 121 -0.15 24.33 -24.49
N TYR A 122 -0.44 25.58 -24.17
CA TYR A 122 -0.62 26.63 -25.15
C TYR A 122 0.27 27.81 -24.81
N LYS A 123 1.24 28.08 -25.66
CA LYS A 123 2.17 29.21 -25.51
C LYS A 123 1.77 30.37 -26.45
N LYS A 124 1.86 31.58 -25.93
CA LYS A 124 1.72 32.81 -26.70
C LYS A 124 2.63 33.88 -26.09
N GLY A 125 3.69 34.26 -26.85
CA GLY A 125 4.71 35.18 -26.36
C GLY A 125 5.35 34.67 -25.08
N ASP A 126 5.29 35.48 -24.02
CA ASP A 126 5.90 35.16 -22.71
C ASP A 126 5.00 34.31 -21.79
N TRP A 127 3.77 33.99 -22.22
CA TRP A 127 2.80 33.27 -21.41
C TRP A 127 2.58 31.86 -21.92
N THR A 128 2.49 30.93 -20.98
CA THR A 128 2.10 29.55 -21.27
C THR A 128 1.06 29.06 -20.26
N ILE A 129 -0.06 28.55 -20.77
CA ILE A 129 -1.04 27.82 -19.98
C ILE A 129 -0.80 26.33 -20.24
N SER A 130 -0.74 25.53 -19.19
CA SER A 130 -0.52 24.09 -19.29
C SER A 130 -1.49 23.30 -18.46
N GLY A 131 -1.71 22.06 -18.85
CA GLY A 131 -2.51 21.08 -18.12
C GLY A 131 -1.92 19.69 -18.23
N PHE A 132 -2.09 18.93 -17.17
CA PHE A 132 -1.66 17.55 -17.08
C PHE A 132 -2.74 16.73 -16.37
N PHE A 133 -3.03 15.54 -16.91
CA PHE A 133 -3.90 14.55 -16.28
C PHE A 133 -3.28 13.17 -16.40
N ALA A 134 -3.22 12.43 -15.28
CA ALA A 134 -2.74 11.05 -15.28
C ALA A 134 -3.18 10.26 -14.05
N ILE A 135 -2.87 8.95 -14.09
CA ILE A 135 -2.87 8.09 -12.91
C ILE A 135 -1.48 8.15 -12.30
N THR A 136 -1.30 9.01 -11.28
CA THR A 136 0.00 9.27 -10.66
C THR A 136 0.30 8.37 -9.48
N GLY A 137 -0.62 7.53 -9.07
CA GLY A 137 -0.39 6.65 -7.95
C GLY A 137 -1.36 5.48 -7.87
N GLY A 138 -1.06 4.60 -6.93
CA GLY A 138 -1.73 3.33 -6.78
C GLY A 138 -1.01 2.20 -7.54
N GLY A 139 -1.28 0.96 -7.16
CA GLY A 139 -0.63 -0.23 -7.73
C GLY A 139 -1.44 -0.95 -8.80
N GLY A 140 -2.52 -0.33 -9.31
CA GLY A 140 -3.46 -1.05 -10.15
C GLY A 140 -4.28 -2.08 -9.36
N LYS A 141 -4.52 -3.25 -9.95
CA LYS A 141 -5.10 -4.40 -9.26
C LYS A 141 -3.97 -5.28 -8.71
N ALA A 142 -4.03 -5.59 -7.42
CA ALA A 142 -3.15 -6.58 -6.79
C ALA A 142 -4.00 -7.74 -6.26
N SER A 143 -3.55 -8.98 -6.47
CA SER A 143 -4.18 -10.18 -5.95
C SER A 143 -3.15 -11.11 -5.32
N PHE A 144 -3.53 -11.70 -4.20
CA PHE A 144 -2.81 -12.74 -3.50
C PHE A 144 -3.79 -13.88 -3.22
N ASP A 145 -3.69 -14.95 -4.00
CA ASP A 145 -4.62 -16.06 -3.93
C ASP A 145 -4.46 -16.85 -2.62
N ASP A 146 -3.28 -16.81 -2.02
CA ASP A 146 -2.95 -17.45 -0.74
C ASP A 146 -3.06 -16.49 0.46
N GLY A 147 -3.62 -15.29 0.25
CA GLY A 147 -3.76 -14.25 1.28
C GLY A 147 -2.48 -13.46 1.54
N LEU A 148 -2.41 -12.88 2.72
CA LEU A 148 -1.26 -12.08 3.18
C LEU A 148 -0.88 -12.46 4.61
N PRO A 149 0.42 -12.38 4.99
CA PRO A 149 0.89 -12.71 6.33
C PRO A 149 0.15 -11.93 7.43
N MET A 150 -0.14 -10.66 7.17
CA MET A 150 -0.82 -9.79 8.11
C MET A 150 -2.25 -10.28 8.43
N PHE A 151 -2.99 -10.77 7.44
CA PHE A 151 -4.34 -11.27 7.66
C PHE A 151 -4.34 -12.59 8.41
N GLU A 152 -3.43 -13.49 8.07
CA GLU A 152 -3.30 -14.77 8.75
C GLU A 152 -2.83 -14.60 10.20
N SER A 153 -1.81 -13.78 10.43
CA SER A 153 -1.34 -13.52 11.79
C SER A 153 -2.40 -12.87 12.68
N ALA A 154 -3.18 -11.93 12.11
CA ALA A 154 -4.29 -11.30 12.83
C ALA A 154 -5.43 -12.30 13.13
N ALA A 155 -5.77 -13.16 12.16
CA ALA A 155 -6.77 -14.20 12.37
C ALA A 155 -6.33 -15.21 13.42
N MET A 156 -5.08 -15.68 13.37
CA MET A 156 -4.51 -16.59 14.39
C MET A 156 -4.53 -15.97 15.79
N ALA A 157 -4.15 -14.70 15.89
CA ALA A 157 -4.19 -13.98 17.16
C ALA A 157 -5.64 -13.84 17.68
N GLY A 158 -6.61 -13.55 16.81
CA GLY A 158 -8.02 -13.44 17.18
C GLY A 158 -8.60 -14.76 17.67
N ILE A 159 -8.37 -15.87 16.95
CA ILE A 159 -8.81 -17.22 17.33
C ILE A 159 -8.21 -17.61 18.68
N PHE A 160 -6.93 -17.37 18.87
CA PHE A 160 -6.25 -17.64 20.11
C PHE A 160 -6.86 -16.85 21.28
N GLN A 161 -7.03 -15.54 21.13
CA GLN A 161 -7.63 -14.67 22.16
C GLN A 161 -9.04 -15.12 22.55
N GLU A 162 -9.87 -15.48 21.56
CA GLU A 162 -11.21 -16.01 21.82
C GLU A 162 -11.16 -17.32 22.60
N SER A 163 -10.24 -18.24 22.25
CA SER A 163 -10.09 -19.51 22.97
C SER A 163 -9.63 -19.32 24.40
N VAL A 164 -8.71 -18.38 24.66
CA VAL A 164 -8.27 -18.02 26.02
C VAL A 164 -9.42 -17.43 26.82
N ALA A 165 -10.22 -16.56 26.23
CA ALA A 165 -11.39 -15.99 26.89
C ALA A 165 -12.40 -17.07 27.29
N LYS A 166 -12.66 -18.06 26.42
CA LYS A 166 -13.50 -19.23 26.73
C LYS A 166 -12.90 -20.11 27.84
N TYR A 167 -11.58 -20.38 27.77
CA TYR A 167 -10.87 -21.15 28.77
C TYR A 167 -11.04 -20.53 30.17
N ILE A 168 -10.82 -19.22 30.28
CA ILE A 168 -10.96 -18.50 31.55
C ILE A 168 -12.42 -18.53 32.03
N LYS A 169 -13.39 -18.31 31.13
CA LYS A 169 -14.81 -18.28 31.48
C LYS A 169 -15.32 -19.64 31.96
N THR A 170 -14.80 -20.73 31.44
CA THR A 170 -15.22 -22.10 31.77
C THR A 170 -14.39 -22.71 32.90
N GLY A 171 -13.50 -21.96 33.54
CA GLY A 171 -12.63 -22.48 34.60
C GLY A 171 -11.65 -23.56 34.10
N GLY A 172 -11.20 -23.43 32.85
CA GLY A 172 -10.24 -24.35 32.25
C GLY A 172 -10.82 -25.54 31.48
N GLN A 173 -12.15 -25.62 31.35
CA GLN A 173 -12.82 -26.74 30.68
C GLN A 173 -12.77 -26.66 29.15
N SER A 174 -12.70 -25.44 28.58
CA SER A 174 -12.57 -25.26 27.13
C SER A 174 -11.11 -25.37 26.70
N PRO A 175 -10.78 -26.04 25.58
CA PRO A 175 -9.41 -26.14 25.10
C PRO A 175 -8.91 -24.78 24.59
N ILE A 176 -7.61 -24.55 24.74
CA ILE A 176 -6.92 -23.48 24.03
C ILE A 176 -6.73 -23.92 22.57
N VAL A 177 -7.12 -23.09 21.63
CA VAL A 177 -7.00 -23.39 20.21
C VAL A 177 -5.65 -22.87 19.68
N THR A 178 -4.85 -23.78 19.13
CA THR A 178 -3.52 -23.54 18.60
C THR A 178 -3.51 -23.68 17.07
N PRO A 179 -2.51 -23.11 16.36
CA PRO A 179 -2.51 -23.06 14.88
C PRO A 179 -2.54 -24.44 14.18
N ASP A 180 -2.13 -25.51 14.86
CA ASP A 180 -2.19 -26.88 14.37
C ASP A 180 -3.61 -27.48 14.35
N MET A 181 -4.56 -26.85 15.03
CA MET A 181 -5.94 -27.31 15.15
C MET A 181 -6.86 -26.80 14.04
N TYR A 182 -6.38 -25.89 13.18
CA TYR A 182 -7.20 -25.28 12.13
C TYR A 182 -6.37 -24.88 10.90
N THR A 183 -7.04 -24.62 9.82
CA THR A 183 -6.44 -24.08 8.60
C THR A 183 -7.08 -22.74 8.27
N ILE A 184 -6.26 -21.75 7.95
CA ILE A 184 -6.74 -20.46 7.45
C ILE A 184 -6.62 -20.44 5.93
N ASN A 185 -7.75 -20.27 5.26
CA ASN A 185 -7.79 -19.98 3.85
C ASN A 185 -8.16 -18.51 3.67
N SER A 186 -7.25 -17.76 3.12
CA SER A 186 -7.43 -16.33 2.88
C SER A 186 -7.04 -15.99 1.45
N ALA A 187 -7.67 -14.98 0.90
CA ALA A 187 -7.30 -14.39 -0.37
C ALA A 187 -7.40 -12.86 -0.24
N MET A 188 -6.61 -12.14 -1.02
CA MET A 188 -6.67 -10.70 -1.07
C MET A 188 -6.76 -10.22 -2.50
N ASP A 189 -7.77 -9.43 -2.79
CA ASP A 189 -7.88 -8.63 -4.00
C ASP A 189 -7.96 -7.15 -3.59
N GLY A 190 -7.08 -6.35 -4.16
CA GLY A 190 -7.05 -4.91 -3.93
C GLY A 190 -6.92 -4.14 -5.24
N LYS A 191 -7.57 -2.98 -5.32
CA LYS A 191 -7.48 -2.09 -6.48
C LYS A 191 -7.39 -0.66 -6.00
N GLN A 192 -6.34 0.04 -6.44
CA GLN A 192 -6.15 1.44 -6.09
C GLN A 192 -5.64 2.22 -7.29
N TYR A 193 -6.27 3.36 -7.56
CA TYR A 193 -5.81 4.35 -8.52
C TYR A 193 -5.91 5.75 -7.92
N ILE A 194 -4.88 6.54 -8.12
CA ILE A 194 -4.84 7.95 -7.72
C ILE A 194 -4.75 8.76 -8.98
N TYR A 195 -5.78 9.53 -9.25
CA TYR A 195 -5.85 10.43 -10.39
C TYR A 195 -5.33 11.81 -9.99
N SER A 196 -4.53 12.41 -10.86
CA SER A 196 -4.02 13.76 -10.68
C SER A 196 -4.39 14.64 -11.85
N LEU A 197 -4.82 15.86 -11.53
CA LEU A 197 -5.00 16.95 -12.46
C LEU A 197 -4.14 18.12 -11.99
N GLN A 198 -3.33 18.66 -12.88
CA GLN A 198 -2.52 19.84 -12.64
C GLN A 198 -2.79 20.87 -13.72
N LEU A 199 -2.92 22.14 -13.30
CA LEU A 199 -2.98 23.28 -14.19
C LEU A 199 -1.80 24.19 -13.85
N GLY A 200 -1.18 24.74 -14.87
CA GLY A 200 -0.03 25.65 -14.75
C GLY A 200 -0.22 26.90 -15.58
N LEU A 201 0.29 28.01 -15.06
CA LEU A 201 0.45 29.26 -15.77
C LEU A 201 1.91 29.71 -15.57
N SER A 202 2.58 30.01 -16.62
CA SER A 202 3.96 30.46 -16.61
C SER A 202 4.21 31.59 -17.63
#